data_3590ec91cb112a8ede39364a0855f082
#
_entry.id   3590ec91cb112a8ede39364a0855f082
#
_cell.length_a   1.000
_cell.length_b   1.000
_cell.length_c   1.000
_cell.angle_alpha   90.00
_cell.angle_beta   90.00
_cell.angle_gamma   90.00
#
_symmetry.space_group_name_H-M   'P 1'
#
loop_
_entity.id
_entity.type
_entity.pdbx_description
1 polymer ?
#
loop_
_entity_poly.entity_id
_entity_poly.type
_entity_poly.pdbx_seq_one_letter_code
_entity_poly.pdbx_strand_id
1 'polypeptide(L)'
;MWISTRLTRLFSSGEGHEITREEILALASLGHRDGNLISQENEYLNNILNLREIPTERVLTPRSVVHMLDQELTVTQALDLPQTQQFSRMPVFGKSIDDIVGKVIKRDLFSLERQGKGDEPLKNHVIPITRVAERLPVQQLIDLFIKERAHLFLVEDEFGQTAGIVTLEDAIETLLGREIVDESDTVEDMQELARGKYRARLRSDKLNQ
;
A
#
# COMPACT_ATOMS: atom_id res chain seq x y z
N MET A 1 4.03 33.35 48.13
CA MET A 1 4.51 33.93 46.89
C MET A 1 5.96 33.51 46.55
N TRP A 2 6.43 32.33 46.95
CA TRP A 2 7.81 31.84 46.76
C TRP A 2 7.93 30.54 45.96
N ILE A 3 6.83 29.91 45.63
CA ILE A 3 6.80 28.63 44.91
C ILE A 3 6.73 28.83 43.37
N SER A 4 6.16 29.94 42.91
CA SER A 4 6.03 30.27 41.50
C SER A 4 7.36 30.53 40.77
N THR A 5 8.37 31.03 41.49
CA THR A 5 9.65 31.44 40.89
C THR A 5 10.65 30.31 40.69
N ARG A 6 10.44 29.15 41.31
CA ARG A 6 11.29 27.95 41.08
C ARG A 6 10.81 27.10 39.89
N LEU A 7 9.50 27.12 39.57
CA LEU A 7 8.98 26.40 38.40
C LEU A 7 9.41 27.11 37.10
N THR A 8 9.46 28.46 37.07
CA THR A 8 9.90 29.18 35.86
C THR A 8 11.36 29.02 35.55
N ARG A 9 12.21 28.66 36.52
CA ARG A 9 13.65 28.40 36.26
C ARG A 9 13.95 27.03 35.64
N LEU A 10 13.01 26.06 35.72
CA LEU A 10 13.12 24.77 35.05
C LEU A 10 12.76 24.84 33.55
N PHE A 11 12.04 25.88 33.15
CA PHE A 11 11.68 26.13 31.75
C PHE A 11 12.54 27.22 31.07
N SER A 12 13.52 27.81 31.74
CA SER A 12 14.36 28.91 31.22
C SER A 12 15.83 28.59 31.11
N SER A 13 16.28 27.35 31.23
CA SER A 13 17.60 26.95 30.75
C SER A 13 17.48 26.78 29.23
N GLY A 14 17.84 27.82 28.49
CA GLY A 14 17.83 27.90 27.05
C GLY A 14 18.95 27.10 26.39
N GLU A 15 19.02 25.80 26.69
CA GLU A 15 19.53 24.79 25.80
C GLU A 15 18.28 24.16 25.19
N GLY A 16 18.04 24.41 23.89
CA GLY A 16 16.93 23.85 23.17
C GLY A 16 16.99 22.35 23.27
N HIS A 17 16.28 21.80 24.26
CA HIS A 17 16.06 20.36 24.34
C HIS A 17 15.16 20.02 23.13
N GLU A 18 15.78 19.53 22.06
CA GLU A 18 15.04 19.02 20.91
C GLU A 18 14.26 17.79 21.39
N ILE A 19 12.94 17.94 21.44
CA ILE A 19 12.06 16.82 21.80
C ILE A 19 12.22 15.73 20.73
N THR A 20 12.70 14.58 21.15
CA THR A 20 12.86 13.42 20.28
C THR A 20 11.53 12.74 19.99
N ARG A 21 11.49 11.89 18.94
CA ARG A 21 10.30 11.10 18.62
C ARG A 21 9.94 10.13 19.73
N GLU A 22 10.93 9.51 20.33
CA GLU A 22 10.80 8.60 21.47
C GLU A 22 10.15 9.31 22.66
N GLU A 23 10.49 10.56 22.90
CA GLU A 23 9.87 11.38 23.94
C GLU A 23 8.40 11.68 23.62
N ILE A 24 8.07 11.97 22.34
CA ILE A 24 6.68 12.17 21.91
C ILE A 24 5.86 10.88 22.11
N LEU A 25 6.41 9.72 21.72
CA LEU A 25 5.78 8.43 21.93
C LEU A 25 5.57 8.10 23.42
N ALA A 26 6.57 8.42 24.26
CA ALA A 26 6.46 8.25 25.70
C ALA A 26 5.37 9.15 26.30
N LEU A 27 5.27 10.40 25.86
CA LEU A 27 4.22 11.33 26.28
C LEU A 27 2.82 10.86 25.83
N ALA A 28 2.68 10.35 24.61
CA ALA A 28 1.43 9.79 24.12
C ALA A 28 0.99 8.57 24.96
N SER A 29 1.93 7.68 25.29
CA SER A 29 1.68 6.52 26.16
C SER A 29 1.30 6.91 27.59
N LEU A 30 1.89 7.99 28.12
CA LEU A 30 1.49 8.57 29.42
C LEU A 30 0.08 9.16 29.35
N GLY A 31 -0.22 9.96 28.32
CA GLY A 31 -1.55 10.51 28.09
C GLY A 31 -2.65 9.44 27.99
N HIS A 32 -2.33 8.30 27.38
CA HIS A 32 -3.23 7.15 27.33
C HIS A 32 -3.45 6.53 28.72
N ARG A 33 -2.39 6.30 29.50
CA ARG A 33 -2.50 5.76 30.87
C ARG A 33 -3.29 6.67 31.81
N ASP A 34 -3.15 7.98 31.64
CA ASP A 34 -3.83 8.98 32.44
C ASP A 34 -5.30 9.23 31.96
N GLY A 35 -5.77 8.53 30.91
CA GLY A 35 -7.12 8.63 30.37
C GLY A 35 -7.38 9.87 29.50
N ASN A 36 -6.32 10.63 29.12
CA ASN A 36 -6.41 11.79 28.25
C ASN A 36 -6.45 11.42 26.76
N LEU A 37 -5.93 10.23 26.40
CA LEU A 37 -5.98 9.65 25.06
C LEU A 37 -6.66 8.29 25.11
N ILE A 38 -7.56 8.03 24.17
CA ILE A 38 -8.09 6.67 23.97
C ILE A 38 -7.05 5.78 23.29
N SER A 39 -7.18 4.44 23.41
CA SER A 39 -6.25 3.48 22.82
C SER A 39 -5.98 3.72 21.35
N GLN A 40 -7.02 4.01 20.59
CA GLN A 40 -6.96 4.23 19.15
C GLN A 40 -6.16 5.50 18.79
N GLU A 41 -6.31 6.59 19.54
CA GLU A 41 -5.52 7.81 19.33
C GLU A 41 -4.04 7.58 19.59
N ASN A 42 -3.71 6.84 20.66
CA ASN A 42 -2.34 6.48 20.96
C ASN A 42 -1.73 5.57 19.87
N GLU A 43 -2.50 4.62 19.33
CA GLU A 43 -2.10 3.77 18.21
C GLU A 43 -1.82 4.59 16.95
N TYR A 44 -2.72 5.51 16.58
CA TYR A 44 -2.52 6.38 15.42
C TYR A 44 -1.25 7.25 15.54
N LEU A 45 -0.99 7.82 16.73
CA LEU A 45 0.22 8.60 16.98
C LEU A 45 1.48 7.74 16.78
N ASN A 46 1.46 6.51 17.31
CA ASN A 46 2.57 5.55 17.12
C ASN A 46 2.78 5.23 15.64
N ASN A 47 1.71 4.91 14.90
CA ASN A 47 1.78 4.55 13.50
C ASN A 47 2.30 5.72 12.64
N ILE A 48 1.75 6.93 12.84
CA ILE A 48 2.20 8.14 12.11
C ILE A 48 3.70 8.39 12.30
N LEU A 49 4.18 8.29 13.54
CA LEU A 49 5.59 8.52 13.83
C LEU A 49 6.50 7.42 13.26
N ASN A 50 5.99 6.22 13.05
CA ASN A 50 6.74 5.08 12.51
C ASN A 50 6.68 4.96 10.98
N LEU A 51 5.76 5.63 10.27
CA LEU A 51 5.58 5.51 8.82
C LEU A 51 6.86 5.70 8.00
N ARG A 52 7.77 6.55 8.44
CA ARG A 52 9.04 6.80 7.75
C ARG A 52 10.04 5.65 7.89
N GLU A 53 9.85 4.77 8.86
CA GLU A 53 10.71 3.61 9.11
C GLU A 53 10.18 2.34 8.42
N ILE A 54 8.95 2.39 7.91
CA ILE A 54 8.30 1.26 7.23
C ILE A 54 8.57 1.37 5.72
N PRO A 55 9.34 0.45 5.13
CA PRO A 55 9.55 0.43 3.68
C PRO A 55 8.33 -0.15 2.96
N THR A 56 8.13 0.25 1.71
CA THR A 56 7.03 -0.22 0.83
C THR A 56 6.99 -1.74 0.71
N GLU A 57 8.14 -2.44 0.76
CA GLU A 57 8.21 -3.91 0.72
C GLU A 57 7.39 -4.61 1.81
N ARG A 58 7.13 -3.93 2.93
CA ARG A 58 6.33 -4.48 4.03
C ARG A 58 4.83 -4.40 3.80
N VAL A 59 4.40 -3.54 2.91
CA VAL A 59 2.98 -3.21 2.71
C VAL A 59 2.49 -3.54 1.30
N LEU A 60 3.38 -3.87 0.36
CA LEU A 60 3.01 -4.20 -1.01
C LEU A 60 2.24 -5.52 -1.11
N THR A 61 1.37 -5.62 -2.09
CA THR A 61 0.83 -6.90 -2.58
C THR A 61 1.86 -7.57 -3.48
N PRO A 62 2.41 -8.74 -3.08
CA PRO A 62 3.45 -9.42 -3.85
C PRO A 62 2.98 -9.84 -5.25
N ARG A 63 3.86 -9.74 -6.25
CA ARG A 63 3.55 -10.10 -7.66
C ARG A 63 2.93 -11.47 -7.85
N SER A 64 3.21 -12.42 -6.97
CA SER A 64 2.71 -13.80 -7.04
C SER A 64 1.19 -13.94 -6.83
N VAL A 65 0.54 -12.91 -6.30
CA VAL A 65 -0.90 -12.87 -6.04
C VAL A 65 -1.62 -11.75 -6.79
N VAL A 66 -0.87 -10.82 -7.41
CA VAL A 66 -1.46 -9.74 -8.20
C VAL A 66 -2.16 -10.30 -9.43
N HIS A 67 -3.40 -9.90 -9.64
CA HIS A 67 -4.10 -10.14 -10.90
C HIS A 67 -3.61 -9.14 -11.95
N MET A 68 -2.93 -9.64 -12.98
CA MET A 68 -2.40 -8.88 -14.10
C MET A 68 -3.05 -9.34 -15.39
N LEU A 69 -3.21 -8.43 -16.36
CA LEU A 69 -3.82 -8.71 -17.65
C LEU A 69 -2.77 -8.71 -18.75
N ASP A 70 -2.90 -9.64 -19.72
CA ASP A 70 -2.10 -9.64 -20.94
C ASP A 70 -2.56 -8.49 -21.84
N GLN A 71 -1.62 -7.72 -22.38
CA GLN A 71 -1.89 -6.60 -23.30
C GLN A 71 -2.61 -7.01 -24.60
N GLU A 72 -2.52 -8.29 -25.00
CA GLU A 72 -3.14 -8.80 -26.21
C GLU A 72 -4.60 -9.25 -26.00
N LEU A 73 -5.08 -9.35 -24.76
CA LEU A 73 -6.49 -9.59 -24.47
C LEU A 73 -7.33 -8.45 -25.03
N THR A 74 -8.49 -8.77 -25.58
CA THR A 74 -9.48 -7.74 -25.94
C THR A 74 -10.17 -7.20 -24.68
N VAL A 75 -10.80 -6.03 -24.79
CA VAL A 75 -11.58 -5.42 -23.72
C VAL A 75 -12.64 -6.38 -23.18
N THR A 76 -13.40 -7.03 -24.06
CA THR A 76 -14.42 -8.02 -23.70
C THR A 76 -13.79 -9.21 -22.97
N GLN A 77 -12.72 -9.79 -23.52
CA GLN A 77 -12.03 -10.91 -22.87
C GLN A 77 -11.52 -10.56 -21.47
N ALA A 78 -10.98 -9.37 -21.30
CA ALA A 78 -10.50 -8.90 -19.98
C ALA A 78 -11.65 -8.74 -18.97
N LEU A 79 -12.82 -8.25 -19.42
CA LEU A 79 -14.00 -8.08 -18.58
C LEU A 79 -14.66 -9.43 -18.21
N ASP A 80 -14.53 -10.45 -19.05
CA ASP A 80 -15.07 -11.79 -18.82
C ASP A 80 -14.26 -12.60 -17.79
N LEU A 81 -13.04 -12.15 -17.43
CA LEU A 81 -12.25 -12.80 -16.40
C LEU A 81 -12.89 -12.58 -15.02
N PRO A 82 -13.21 -13.64 -14.26
CA PRO A 82 -13.83 -13.49 -12.94
C PRO A 82 -13.04 -12.61 -11.97
N GLN A 83 -11.70 -12.69 -12.02
CA GLN A 83 -10.80 -11.90 -11.16
C GLN A 83 -10.87 -10.40 -11.48
N THR A 84 -11.12 -10.02 -12.75
CA THR A 84 -11.26 -8.61 -13.15
C THR A 84 -12.43 -7.93 -12.43
N GLN A 85 -13.45 -8.70 -12.03
CA GLN A 85 -14.60 -8.16 -11.30
C GLN A 85 -14.23 -7.70 -9.87
N GLN A 86 -13.16 -8.25 -9.30
CA GLN A 86 -12.73 -7.96 -7.93
C GLN A 86 -11.90 -6.69 -7.81
N PHE A 87 -11.21 -6.28 -8.89
CA PHE A 87 -10.24 -5.19 -8.82
C PHE A 87 -10.64 -3.98 -9.64
N SER A 88 -10.46 -2.78 -9.09
CA SER A 88 -10.74 -1.52 -9.79
C SER A 88 -9.65 -1.14 -10.79
N ARG A 89 -8.40 -1.54 -10.54
CA ARG A 89 -7.22 -1.24 -11.35
C ARG A 89 -6.34 -2.47 -11.44
N MET A 90 -5.84 -2.75 -12.63
CA MET A 90 -5.03 -3.95 -12.88
C MET A 90 -3.81 -3.57 -13.70
N PRO A 91 -2.61 -4.03 -13.31
CA PRO A 91 -1.43 -3.95 -14.15
C PRO A 91 -1.64 -4.72 -15.44
N VAL A 92 -1.02 -4.23 -16.51
CA VAL A 92 -1.01 -4.89 -17.82
C VAL A 92 0.42 -5.23 -18.17
N PHE A 93 0.68 -6.49 -18.52
CA PHE A 93 1.99 -6.96 -18.94
C PHE A 93 2.07 -7.15 -20.45
N GLY A 94 3.29 -6.99 -20.98
CA GLY A 94 3.63 -7.15 -22.38
C GLY A 94 4.05 -8.60 -22.69
N LYS A 95 5.38 -8.80 -22.89
CA LYS A 95 5.91 -10.12 -23.27
C LYS A 95 5.99 -11.11 -22.12
N SER A 96 6.07 -10.64 -20.91
CA SER A 96 6.14 -11.44 -19.68
C SER A 96 5.54 -10.68 -18.52
N ILE A 97 5.23 -11.39 -17.43
CA ILE A 97 4.72 -10.81 -16.20
C ILE A 97 5.68 -9.82 -15.51
N ASP A 98 6.95 -9.80 -15.92
CA ASP A 98 7.94 -8.84 -15.44
C ASP A 98 8.01 -7.59 -16.36
N ASP A 99 7.41 -7.66 -17.56
CA ASP A 99 7.35 -6.56 -18.51
C ASP A 99 6.02 -5.80 -18.36
N ILE A 100 5.88 -5.03 -17.28
CA ILE A 100 4.66 -4.26 -17.03
C ILE A 100 4.65 -3.00 -17.91
N VAL A 101 3.72 -2.96 -18.86
CA VAL A 101 3.55 -1.85 -19.82
C VAL A 101 2.69 -0.70 -19.31
N GLY A 102 1.92 -0.94 -18.24
CA GLY A 102 1.09 0.06 -17.58
C GLY A 102 -0.06 -0.57 -16.81
N LYS A 103 -1.19 0.11 -16.73
CA LYS A 103 -2.41 -0.36 -16.06
C LYS A 103 -3.66 -0.03 -16.85
N VAL A 104 -4.74 -0.72 -16.53
CA VAL A 104 -6.11 -0.38 -16.96
C VAL A 104 -7.01 -0.17 -15.75
N ILE A 105 -8.09 0.58 -15.94
CA ILE A 105 -9.13 0.84 -14.94
C ILE A 105 -10.40 0.12 -15.38
N LYS A 106 -10.94 -0.73 -14.51
CA LYS A 106 -12.14 -1.54 -14.80
C LYS A 106 -13.32 -0.71 -15.32
N ARG A 107 -13.57 0.45 -14.70
CA ARG A 107 -14.63 1.38 -15.13
C ARG A 107 -14.46 1.83 -16.58
N ASP A 108 -13.20 2.06 -16.99
CA ASP A 108 -12.90 2.54 -18.33
C ASP A 108 -13.06 1.40 -19.36
N LEU A 109 -12.72 0.16 -18.99
CA LEU A 109 -13.00 -1.03 -19.82
C LEU A 109 -14.52 -1.21 -20.05
N PHE A 110 -15.35 -1.07 -19.02
CA PHE A 110 -16.81 -1.09 -19.21
C PHE A 110 -17.31 0.04 -20.13
N SER A 111 -16.69 1.22 -20.05
CA SER A 111 -17.03 2.33 -20.92
C SER A 111 -16.68 2.03 -22.39
N LEU A 112 -15.52 1.42 -22.63
CA LEU A 112 -15.08 0.99 -23.97
C LEU A 112 -16.02 -0.08 -24.54
N GLU A 113 -16.37 -1.07 -23.75
CA GLU A 113 -17.33 -2.12 -24.14
C GLU A 113 -18.67 -1.52 -24.60
N ARG A 114 -19.22 -0.58 -23.84
CA ARG A 114 -20.46 0.12 -24.19
C ARG A 114 -20.35 0.99 -25.45
N GLN A 115 -19.15 1.42 -25.83
CA GLN A 115 -18.87 2.17 -27.07
C GLN A 115 -18.66 1.26 -28.27
N GLY A 116 -18.80 -0.05 -28.14
CA GLY A 116 -18.59 -1.05 -29.20
C GLY A 116 -17.12 -1.32 -29.51
N LYS A 117 -16.23 -1.03 -28.55
CA LYS A 117 -14.77 -1.24 -28.65
C LYS A 117 -14.31 -2.52 -27.92
N GLY A 118 -15.23 -3.43 -27.69
CA GLY A 118 -14.96 -4.69 -26.99
C GLY A 118 -13.88 -5.57 -27.63
N ASP A 119 -13.78 -5.54 -28.98
CA ASP A 119 -12.79 -6.31 -29.73
C ASP A 119 -11.39 -5.65 -29.80
N GLU A 120 -11.24 -4.41 -29.32
CA GLU A 120 -9.94 -3.74 -29.30
C GLU A 120 -9.02 -4.36 -28.23
N PRO A 121 -7.72 -4.58 -28.54
CA PRO A 121 -6.78 -5.12 -27.58
C PRO A 121 -6.43 -4.11 -26.48
N LEU A 122 -6.18 -4.57 -25.26
CA LEU A 122 -5.87 -3.75 -24.08
C LEU A 122 -4.69 -2.82 -24.31
N LYS A 123 -3.68 -3.21 -25.11
CA LYS A 123 -2.52 -2.38 -25.44
C LYS A 123 -2.86 -0.99 -25.99
N ASN A 124 -4.03 -0.84 -26.61
CA ASN A 124 -4.50 0.44 -27.11
C ASN A 124 -5.09 1.36 -26.01
N HIS A 125 -5.35 0.81 -24.83
CA HIS A 125 -6.05 1.47 -23.73
C HIS A 125 -5.26 1.50 -22.41
N VAL A 126 -4.01 1.02 -22.46
CA VAL A 126 -3.10 1.05 -21.31
C VAL A 126 -2.75 2.50 -20.97
N ILE A 127 -2.84 2.85 -19.70
CA ILE A 127 -2.37 4.11 -19.16
C ILE A 127 -1.08 3.90 -18.35
N PRO A 128 -0.20 4.91 -18.28
CA PRO A 128 1.04 4.80 -17.52
C PRO A 128 0.82 4.41 -16.07
N ILE A 129 1.74 3.63 -15.52
CA ILE A 129 1.83 3.30 -14.08
C ILE A 129 3.14 3.83 -13.53
N THR A 130 3.06 4.57 -12.43
CA THR A 130 4.25 5.04 -11.71
C THR A 130 4.94 3.89 -11.03
N ARG A 131 6.28 3.88 -11.10
CA ARG A 131 7.15 2.87 -10.49
C ARG A 131 7.80 3.46 -9.26
N VAL A 132 7.83 2.71 -8.17
CA VAL A 132 8.45 3.11 -6.90
C VAL A 132 9.39 2.01 -6.41
N ALA A 133 10.44 2.40 -5.70
CA ALA A 133 11.37 1.43 -5.12
C ALA A 133 10.74 0.74 -3.90
N GLU A 134 11.01 -0.54 -3.72
CA GLU A 134 10.52 -1.33 -2.56
C GLU A 134 10.99 -0.77 -1.21
N ARG A 135 12.12 -0.03 -1.18
CA ARG A 135 12.67 0.61 0.02
C ARG A 135 12.11 2.01 0.30
N LEU A 136 11.23 2.53 -0.57
CA LEU A 136 10.61 3.84 -0.34
C LEU A 136 9.80 3.79 0.96
N PRO A 137 10.01 4.75 1.91
CA PRO A 137 9.20 4.82 3.13
C PRO A 137 7.72 5.06 2.84
N VAL A 138 6.82 4.41 3.59
CA VAL A 138 5.36 4.55 3.43
C VAL A 138 4.91 6.00 3.59
N GLN A 139 5.55 6.80 4.42
CA GLN A 139 5.28 8.24 4.50
C GLN A 139 5.45 8.92 3.13
N GLN A 140 6.57 8.68 2.44
CA GLN A 140 6.83 9.28 1.12
C GLN A 140 5.91 8.70 0.06
N LEU A 141 5.53 7.44 0.20
CA LEU A 141 4.57 6.78 -0.68
C LEU A 141 3.19 7.46 -0.62
N ILE A 142 2.69 7.80 0.58
CA ILE A 142 1.44 8.55 0.77
C ILE A 142 1.53 9.92 0.09
N ASP A 143 2.63 10.65 0.32
CA ASP A 143 2.84 11.97 -0.30
C ASP A 143 2.83 11.87 -1.84
N LEU A 144 3.42 10.79 -2.38
CA LEU A 144 3.46 10.56 -3.83
C LEU A 144 2.08 10.22 -4.39
N PHE A 145 1.28 9.38 -3.71
CA PHE A 145 -0.10 9.09 -4.10
C PHE A 145 -0.94 10.37 -4.20
N ILE A 146 -0.82 11.25 -3.18
CA ILE A 146 -1.56 12.52 -3.14
C ILE A 146 -1.10 13.44 -4.28
N LYS A 147 0.22 13.59 -4.46
CA LYS A 147 0.82 14.46 -5.49
C LYS A 147 0.41 14.05 -6.89
N GLU A 148 0.45 12.76 -7.20
CA GLU A 148 0.16 12.21 -8.53
C GLU A 148 -1.34 11.91 -8.74
N ARG A 149 -2.16 12.05 -7.69
CA ARG A 149 -3.58 11.65 -7.71
C ARG A 149 -3.76 10.22 -8.19
N ALA A 150 -2.85 9.37 -7.78
CA ALA A 150 -2.84 7.95 -8.13
C ALA A 150 -3.42 7.09 -7.00
N HIS A 151 -3.77 5.85 -7.31
CA HIS A 151 -4.26 4.86 -6.34
C HIS A 151 -3.52 3.52 -6.45
N LEU A 152 -2.62 3.40 -7.43
CA LEU A 152 -1.88 2.17 -7.69
C LEU A 152 -0.51 2.53 -8.25
N PHE A 153 0.55 2.03 -7.62
CA PHE A 153 1.91 2.06 -8.11
C PHE A 153 2.46 0.65 -8.30
N LEU A 154 3.40 0.52 -9.22
CA LEU A 154 4.22 -0.68 -9.39
C LEU A 154 5.43 -0.56 -8.47
N VAL A 155 5.74 -1.63 -7.75
CA VAL A 155 6.91 -1.67 -6.87
C VAL A 155 8.02 -2.47 -7.54
N GLU A 156 9.21 -1.88 -7.60
CA GLU A 156 10.41 -2.51 -8.16
C GLU A 156 11.44 -2.77 -7.05
N ASP A 157 12.09 -3.93 -7.14
CA ASP A 157 13.21 -4.29 -6.28
C ASP A 157 14.50 -3.54 -6.68
N GLU A 158 15.60 -3.80 -5.97
CA GLU A 158 16.90 -3.18 -6.22
C GLU A 158 17.52 -3.56 -7.59
N PHE A 159 16.99 -4.58 -8.25
CA PHE A 159 17.42 -5.03 -9.59
C PHE A 159 16.51 -4.51 -10.71
N GLY A 160 15.48 -3.71 -10.38
CA GLY A 160 14.49 -3.21 -11.32
C GLY A 160 13.45 -4.25 -11.76
N GLN A 161 13.33 -5.37 -11.04
CA GLN A 161 12.28 -6.35 -11.28
C GLN A 161 11.01 -5.99 -10.53
N THR A 162 9.87 -6.37 -11.07
CA THR A 162 8.59 -6.18 -10.41
C THR A 162 8.50 -7.01 -9.12
N ALA A 163 8.52 -6.35 -7.96
CA ALA A 163 8.30 -6.95 -6.66
C ALA A 163 6.79 -7.17 -6.40
N GLY A 164 5.96 -6.22 -6.84
CA GLY A 164 4.51 -6.27 -6.67
C GLY A 164 3.85 -4.95 -7.02
N ILE A 165 2.72 -4.71 -6.41
CA ILE A 165 1.99 -3.44 -6.48
C ILE A 165 1.76 -2.90 -5.07
N VAL A 166 1.50 -1.61 -4.96
CA VAL A 166 1.03 -0.98 -3.73
C VAL A 166 -0.09 -0.01 -4.06
N THR A 167 -1.11 0.02 -3.22
CA THR A 167 -2.25 0.92 -3.36
C THR A 167 -2.23 2.02 -2.31
N LEU A 168 -3.05 3.05 -2.50
CA LEU A 168 -3.25 4.08 -1.47
C LEU A 168 -3.91 3.46 -0.23
N GLU A 169 -4.78 2.49 -0.43
CA GLU A 169 -5.45 1.74 0.61
C GLU A 169 -4.41 1.07 1.53
N ASP A 170 -3.45 0.30 1.01
CA ASP A 170 -2.36 -0.34 1.80
C ASP A 170 -1.57 0.67 2.66
N ALA A 171 -1.31 1.86 2.09
CA ALA A 171 -0.58 2.91 2.79
C ALA A 171 -1.43 3.53 3.93
N ILE A 172 -2.75 3.68 3.75
CA ILE A 172 -3.67 4.17 4.77
C ILE A 172 -3.91 3.12 5.86
N GLU A 173 -4.01 1.83 5.51
CA GLU A 173 -4.10 0.73 6.47
C GLU A 173 -2.90 0.71 7.41
N THR A 174 -1.70 0.93 6.86
CA THR A 174 -0.48 1.06 7.66
C THR A 174 -0.55 2.22 8.66
N LEU A 175 -1.13 3.35 8.26
CA LEU A 175 -1.34 4.51 9.14
C LEU A 175 -2.39 4.20 10.21
N LEU A 176 -3.49 3.52 9.86
CA LEU A 176 -4.56 3.17 10.78
C LEU A 176 -4.21 1.99 11.69
N GLY A 177 -3.20 1.17 11.32
CA GLY A 177 -2.83 -0.07 12.03
C GLY A 177 -3.84 -1.20 11.89
N ARG A 178 -4.74 -1.11 10.90
CA ARG A 178 -5.80 -2.10 10.66
C ARG A 178 -6.18 -2.14 9.19
N GLU A 179 -6.62 -3.31 8.73
CA GLU A 179 -7.16 -3.52 7.39
C GLU A 179 -8.47 -2.76 7.18
N ILE A 180 -8.64 -2.23 5.97
CA ILE A 180 -9.87 -1.64 5.48
C ILE A 180 -10.57 -2.71 4.65
N VAL A 181 -11.57 -3.37 5.22
CA VAL A 181 -12.31 -4.44 4.56
C VAL A 181 -13.49 -3.84 3.82
N ASP A 182 -13.60 -4.07 2.51
CA ASP A 182 -14.78 -3.74 1.70
C ASP A 182 -15.82 -4.87 1.81
N GLU A 183 -17.10 -4.56 1.67
CA GLU A 183 -18.23 -5.50 1.69
C GLU A 183 -18.09 -6.62 0.65
N SER A 184 -17.31 -6.41 -0.41
CA SER A 184 -17.07 -7.36 -1.49
C SER A 184 -15.77 -8.15 -1.37
N ASP A 185 -14.94 -7.90 -0.37
CA ASP A 185 -13.64 -8.54 -0.22
C ASP A 185 -13.79 -10.00 0.23
N THR A 186 -13.25 -10.90 -0.57
CA THR A 186 -13.19 -12.34 -0.26
C THR A 186 -11.91 -12.73 0.47
N VAL A 187 -10.93 -11.85 0.50
CA VAL A 187 -9.61 -12.01 1.14
C VAL A 187 -9.28 -10.72 1.86
N GLU A 188 -9.15 -10.78 3.18
CA GLU A 188 -8.87 -9.62 4.03
C GLU A 188 -7.41 -9.13 3.89
N ASP A 189 -6.44 -10.04 3.69
CA ASP A 189 -5.01 -9.73 3.57
C ASP A 189 -4.37 -10.47 2.39
N MET A 190 -4.00 -9.72 1.36
CA MET A 190 -3.33 -10.25 0.15
C MET A 190 -1.90 -10.71 0.44
N GLN A 191 -1.22 -10.17 1.43
CA GLN A 191 0.11 -10.64 1.85
C GLN A 191 0.01 -12.00 2.55
N GLU A 192 -1.01 -12.19 3.40
CA GLU A 192 -1.26 -13.48 4.02
C GLU A 192 -1.61 -14.55 2.99
N LEU A 193 -2.42 -14.21 1.99
CA LEU A 193 -2.70 -15.07 0.85
C LEU A 193 -1.41 -15.47 0.10
N ALA A 194 -0.52 -14.52 -0.16
CA ALA A 194 0.77 -14.79 -0.81
C ALA A 194 1.64 -15.74 0.02
N ARG A 195 1.73 -15.50 1.33
CA ARG A 195 2.45 -16.39 2.27
C ARG A 195 1.83 -17.79 2.28
N GLY A 196 0.50 -17.90 2.24
CA GLY A 196 -0.24 -19.15 2.15
C GLY A 196 0.10 -19.93 0.88
N LYS A 197 0.04 -19.29 -0.29
CA LYS A 197 0.41 -19.88 -1.59
C LYS A 197 1.86 -20.37 -1.61
N TYR A 198 2.80 -19.58 -1.09
CA TYR A 198 4.20 -19.96 -1.00
C TYR A 198 4.41 -21.21 -0.13
N ARG A 199 3.79 -21.27 1.06
CA ARG A 199 3.85 -22.44 1.94
C ARG A 199 3.24 -23.69 1.30
N ALA A 200 2.13 -23.55 0.56
CA ALA A 200 1.50 -24.65 -0.15
C ALA A 200 2.42 -25.22 -1.25
N ARG A 201 3.08 -24.32 -2.02
CA ARG A 201 4.05 -24.71 -3.05
C ARG A 201 5.24 -25.48 -2.46
N LEU A 202 5.84 -25.00 -1.37
CA LEU A 202 6.94 -25.70 -0.69
C LEU A 202 6.54 -27.08 -0.17
N ARG A 203 5.27 -27.29 0.22
CA ARG A 203 4.77 -28.61 0.63
C ARG A 203 4.62 -29.55 -0.56
N SER A 204 4.08 -29.08 -1.68
CA SER A 204 3.94 -29.88 -2.90
C SER A 204 5.30 -30.32 -3.47
N ASP A 205 6.29 -29.42 -3.46
CA ASP A 205 7.64 -29.72 -3.94
C ASP A 205 8.35 -30.79 -3.07
N LYS A 206 8.07 -30.84 -1.75
CA LYS A 206 8.58 -31.86 -0.82
C LYS A 206 7.90 -33.23 -0.95
N LEU A 207 6.68 -33.27 -1.46
CA LEU A 207 5.94 -34.53 -1.68
C LEU A 207 6.29 -35.19 -3.01
N ASN A 208 6.93 -34.45 -3.93
CA ASN A 208 7.32 -34.95 -5.26
C ASN A 208 8.83 -35.31 -5.35
N GLN A 209 9.54 -35.29 -4.22
CA GLN A 209 10.92 -35.77 -4.04
C GLN A 209 10.93 -37.08 -3.22
#